data_fc337d68a6ac4d23d3797a8231c0923e
#
_entry.id   fc337d68a6ac4d23d3797a8231c0923e
#
_cell.length_a   1.000
_cell.length_b   1.000
_cell.length_c   1.000
_cell.angle_alpha   90.00
_cell.angle_beta   90.00
_cell.angle_gamma   90.00
#
_symmetry.space_group_name_H-M   'P 1'
#
loop_
_entity.id
_entity.type
_entity.pdbx_description
1 polymer ?
#
loop_
_entity_poly.entity_id
_entity_poly.type
_entity_poly.pdbx_seq_one_letter_code
_entity_poly.pdbx_strand_id
1 'polypeptide(L)'
;MASAATGVGLREATLSGLGRVPRELPTVWLYDARGSQLYEEITRLPEYYLPRREREILQTRSPEIADRMQARTLVELGAGNARNTRFLLDALAPTLERFVPLDVSQDFLRSTTEVLTAEYPRILVDPFVGDFERDLDSLPAGGPRLIALLGSTIGNLYPAQRLRFLRAVAHALEDDDAFLVGIDLVKDIARLEAAYDDRRGVTERFVRNALAAVNRELEATFDQRRFVYDAHWDAEHEWMDIGLRAQQAHTVSLRRLELEIDFAEDDPLRVEVSSKFRRAAFEREAGAEGLAVESWWTDESGDFAVALMSARPA
;
A
#
# COMPACT_ATOMS: atom_id res chain seq x y z
N MET A 1 5.81 19.56 -4.84
CA MET A 1 6.92 19.10 -5.71
C MET A 1 7.58 17.93 -4.98
N ALA A 2 7.56 16.74 -5.58
CA ALA A 2 8.28 15.60 -5.03
C ALA A 2 9.78 15.97 -4.88
N SER A 3 10.39 15.58 -3.77
CA SER A 3 11.83 15.82 -3.52
C SER A 3 12.66 15.33 -4.72
N ALA A 4 13.69 16.07 -5.10
CA ALA A 4 14.55 15.73 -6.24
C ALA A 4 15.17 14.31 -6.15
N ALA A 5 15.38 13.80 -4.94
CA ALA A 5 15.86 12.44 -4.68
C ALA A 5 14.81 11.37 -5.05
N THR A 6 13.50 11.63 -4.80
CA THR A 6 12.39 10.78 -5.21
C THR A 6 12.23 10.77 -6.75
N GLY A 7 12.50 11.89 -7.40
CA GLY A 7 12.37 12.01 -8.86
C GLY A 7 13.41 11.21 -9.65
N VAL A 8 14.64 11.08 -9.18
CA VAL A 8 15.69 10.27 -9.85
C VAL A 8 15.38 8.79 -9.71
N GLY A 9 15.10 8.29 -8.51
CA GLY A 9 14.77 6.89 -8.28
C GLY A 9 13.50 6.45 -9.02
N LEU A 10 12.49 7.33 -9.15
CA LEU A 10 11.27 7.02 -9.89
C LEU A 10 11.50 6.94 -11.41
N ARG A 11 12.36 7.76 -11.97
CA ARG A 11 12.78 7.67 -13.38
C ARG A 11 13.47 6.35 -13.67
N GLU A 12 14.43 5.96 -12.83
CA GLU A 12 15.17 4.70 -12.95
C GLU A 12 14.23 3.49 -12.81
N ALA A 13 13.32 3.53 -11.85
CA ALA A 13 12.32 2.48 -11.65
C ALA A 13 11.38 2.37 -12.87
N THR A 14 10.97 3.51 -13.45
CA THR A 14 10.13 3.53 -14.64
C THR A 14 10.87 2.95 -15.84
N LEU A 15 12.13 3.36 -16.06
CA LEU A 15 12.96 2.83 -17.13
C LEU A 15 13.17 1.32 -16.99
N SER A 16 13.49 0.86 -15.78
CA SER A 16 13.66 -0.57 -15.47
C SER A 16 12.36 -1.35 -15.70
N GLY A 17 11.22 -0.84 -15.23
CA GLY A 17 9.93 -1.52 -15.36
C GLY A 17 9.45 -1.62 -16.81
N LEU A 18 9.61 -0.56 -17.59
CA LEU A 18 9.25 -0.56 -19.00
C LEU A 18 10.14 -1.47 -19.86
N GLY A 19 11.32 -1.82 -19.37
CA GLY A 19 12.22 -2.81 -19.99
C GLY A 19 11.90 -4.27 -19.65
N ARG A 20 10.94 -4.56 -18.76
CA ARG A 20 10.55 -5.92 -18.35
C ARG A 20 9.55 -6.56 -19.31
N VAL A 21 9.31 -7.85 -19.10
CA VAL A 21 8.21 -8.62 -19.73
C VAL A 21 7.47 -9.36 -18.60
N PRO A 22 6.21 -9.04 -18.34
CA PRO A 22 5.44 -7.92 -18.88
C PRO A 22 6.06 -6.56 -18.53
N ARG A 23 5.77 -5.53 -19.33
CA ARG A 23 6.16 -4.15 -19.00
C ARG A 23 5.43 -3.68 -17.77
N GLU A 24 6.09 -2.87 -16.94
CA GLU A 24 5.56 -2.38 -15.68
C GLU A 24 5.74 -0.87 -15.52
N LEU A 25 4.76 -0.22 -14.91
CA LEU A 25 4.91 1.11 -14.36
C LEU A 25 4.98 1.02 -12.83
N PRO A 26 5.87 1.76 -12.17
CA PRO A 26 5.87 1.85 -10.71
C PRO A 26 4.50 2.29 -10.16
N THR A 27 3.98 1.59 -9.17
CA THR A 27 2.67 1.83 -8.52
C THR A 27 2.54 3.27 -7.99
N VAL A 28 3.64 3.91 -7.63
CA VAL A 28 3.64 5.29 -7.15
C VAL A 28 3.02 6.29 -8.16
N TRP A 29 3.03 5.97 -9.47
CA TRP A 29 2.37 6.80 -10.48
C TRP A 29 0.84 6.86 -10.36
N LEU A 30 0.25 5.92 -9.61
CA LEU A 30 -1.18 5.92 -9.29
C LEU A 30 -1.57 7.03 -8.30
N TYR A 31 -0.64 7.48 -7.46
CA TYR A 31 -0.93 8.28 -6.27
C TYR A 31 -0.54 9.76 -6.40
N ASP A 32 -0.69 10.34 -7.61
CA ASP A 32 -0.70 11.80 -7.74
C ASP A 32 -1.97 12.40 -7.10
N ALA A 33 -2.10 13.72 -7.06
CA ALA A 33 -3.26 14.39 -6.44
C ALA A 33 -4.62 13.89 -6.97
N ARG A 34 -4.71 13.62 -8.29
CA ARG A 34 -5.94 13.08 -8.91
C ARG A 34 -6.14 11.60 -8.56
N GLY A 35 -5.07 10.82 -8.61
CA GLY A 35 -5.10 9.41 -8.27
C GLY A 35 -5.52 9.19 -6.82
N SER A 36 -5.00 9.98 -5.87
CA SER A 36 -5.40 9.92 -4.46
C SER A 36 -6.91 10.20 -4.28
N GLN A 37 -7.48 11.15 -5.02
CA GLN A 37 -8.94 11.39 -5.02
C GLN A 37 -9.72 10.19 -5.58
N LEU A 38 -9.25 9.56 -6.66
CA LEU A 38 -9.88 8.38 -7.25
C LEU A 38 -9.79 7.19 -6.29
N TYR A 39 -8.65 7.01 -5.62
CA TYR A 39 -8.51 5.99 -4.59
C TYR A 39 -9.51 6.19 -3.44
N GLU A 40 -9.71 7.43 -2.99
CA GLU A 40 -10.76 7.75 -2.01
C GLU A 40 -12.18 7.39 -2.51
N GLU A 41 -12.45 7.55 -3.81
CA GLU A 41 -13.71 7.10 -4.41
C GLU A 41 -13.79 5.56 -4.38
N ILE A 42 -12.69 4.84 -4.74
CA ILE A 42 -12.60 3.37 -4.70
C ILE A 42 -12.91 2.84 -3.30
N THR A 43 -12.35 3.43 -2.25
CA THR A 43 -12.58 2.96 -0.87
C THR A 43 -14.04 3.01 -0.42
N ARG A 44 -14.92 3.71 -1.17
CA ARG A 44 -16.36 3.84 -0.90
C ARG A 44 -17.22 2.93 -1.77
N LEU A 45 -16.61 2.21 -2.73
CA LEU A 45 -17.34 1.31 -3.61
C LEU A 45 -17.85 0.07 -2.86
N PRO A 46 -19.05 -0.39 -3.14
CA PRO A 46 -19.57 -1.61 -2.51
C PRO A 46 -18.75 -2.86 -2.88
N GLU A 47 -18.18 -2.90 -4.08
CA GLU A 47 -17.33 -4.01 -4.56
C GLU A 47 -15.98 -4.03 -3.83
N TYR A 48 -15.38 -2.87 -3.54
CA TYR A 48 -14.08 -2.76 -2.86
C TYR A 48 -14.22 -2.93 -1.36
N TYR A 49 -14.21 -4.17 -0.89
CA TYR A 49 -14.53 -4.55 0.49
C TYR A 49 -13.40 -4.30 1.50
N LEU A 50 -12.13 -4.21 1.06
CA LEU A 50 -10.94 -4.22 1.92
C LEU A 50 -11.02 -3.23 3.10
N PRO A 51 -11.28 -1.91 2.90
CA PRO A 51 -11.30 -0.97 4.01
C PRO A 51 -12.42 -1.23 5.03
N ARG A 52 -13.52 -1.84 4.57
CA ARG A 52 -14.65 -2.17 5.46
C ARG A 52 -14.32 -3.36 6.34
N ARG A 53 -13.70 -4.41 5.76
CA ARG A 53 -13.32 -5.62 6.50
C ARG A 53 -12.22 -5.33 7.53
N GLU A 54 -11.22 -4.54 7.14
CA GLU A 54 -10.20 -4.08 8.07
C GLU A 54 -10.83 -3.26 9.21
N ARG A 55 -11.77 -2.36 8.89
CA ARG A 55 -12.50 -1.58 9.90
C ARG A 55 -13.25 -2.46 10.90
N GLU A 56 -13.97 -3.49 10.45
CA GLU A 56 -14.69 -4.43 11.31
C GLU A 56 -13.74 -5.06 12.35
N ILE A 57 -12.55 -5.45 11.90
CA ILE A 57 -11.53 -6.03 12.78
C ILE A 57 -10.99 -4.97 13.75
N LEU A 58 -10.54 -3.83 13.26
CA LEU A 58 -9.94 -2.78 14.09
C LEU A 58 -10.96 -2.22 15.10
N GLN A 59 -12.21 -2.03 14.70
CA GLN A 59 -13.26 -1.57 15.59
C GLN A 59 -13.47 -2.49 16.79
N THR A 60 -13.29 -3.80 16.60
CA THR A 60 -13.51 -4.80 17.65
C THR A 60 -12.22 -5.16 18.41
N ARG A 61 -11.05 -5.07 17.77
CA ARG A 61 -9.77 -5.55 18.30
C ARG A 61 -8.82 -4.47 18.78
N SER A 62 -9.04 -3.20 18.43
CA SER A 62 -8.15 -2.12 18.89
C SER A 62 -8.03 -2.04 20.42
N PRO A 63 -9.07 -2.27 21.24
CA PRO A 63 -8.91 -2.35 22.70
C PRO A 63 -7.96 -3.48 23.13
N GLU A 64 -8.10 -4.69 22.54
CA GLU A 64 -7.21 -5.81 22.84
C GLU A 64 -5.75 -5.52 22.42
N ILE A 65 -5.57 -4.86 21.25
CA ILE A 65 -4.24 -4.46 20.76
C ILE A 65 -3.63 -3.42 21.72
N ALA A 66 -4.41 -2.43 22.16
CA ALA A 66 -3.95 -1.40 23.09
C ALA A 66 -3.54 -1.98 24.44
N ASP A 67 -4.34 -2.89 25.00
CA ASP A 67 -4.05 -3.56 26.29
C ASP A 67 -2.75 -4.36 26.22
N ARG A 68 -2.46 -5.02 25.10
CA ARG A 68 -1.23 -5.81 24.92
C ARG A 68 0.00 -4.94 24.73
N MET A 69 -0.15 -3.87 23.92
CA MET A 69 1.00 -3.09 23.47
C MET A 69 1.36 -1.95 24.41
N GLN A 70 0.39 -1.31 25.06
CA GLN A 70 0.60 -0.09 25.84
C GLN A 70 1.51 0.92 25.11
N ALA A 71 1.34 1.01 23.78
CA ALA A 71 2.24 1.75 22.92
C ALA A 71 2.25 3.25 23.26
N ARG A 72 3.46 3.82 23.29
CA ARG A 72 3.67 5.27 23.44
C ARG A 72 3.83 5.97 22.10
N THR A 73 4.23 5.22 21.09
CA THR A 73 4.33 5.71 19.71
C THR A 73 3.58 4.77 18.76
N LEU A 74 2.69 5.34 17.95
CA LEU A 74 2.09 4.67 16.81
C LEU A 74 2.74 5.21 15.54
N VAL A 75 3.26 4.33 14.69
CA VAL A 75 3.79 4.66 13.36
C VAL A 75 2.89 4.02 12.33
N GLU A 76 2.36 4.76 11.37
CA GLU A 76 1.58 4.20 10.28
C GLU A 76 2.31 4.38 8.95
N LEU A 77 2.63 3.26 8.32
CA LEU A 77 3.31 3.19 7.02
C LEU A 77 2.27 3.31 5.91
N GLY A 78 2.35 4.37 5.09
CA GLY A 78 1.35 4.67 4.08
C GLY A 78 0.04 5.16 4.70
N ALA A 79 0.12 6.16 5.58
CA ALA A 79 -1.00 6.58 6.43
C ALA A 79 -2.24 7.06 5.67
N GLY A 80 -2.08 7.59 4.48
CA GLY A 80 -3.20 8.11 3.71
C GLY A 80 -4.02 9.12 4.54
N ASN A 81 -5.34 8.90 4.65
CA ASN A 81 -6.23 9.72 5.49
C ASN A 81 -6.41 9.20 6.94
N ALA A 82 -5.66 8.18 7.32
CA ALA A 82 -5.69 7.54 8.64
C ALA A 82 -7.10 7.17 9.15
N ARG A 83 -8.03 6.81 8.23
CA ARG A 83 -9.44 6.57 8.60
C ARG A 83 -9.60 5.39 9.54
N ASN A 84 -8.97 4.27 9.23
CA ASN A 84 -9.05 3.05 10.04
C ASN A 84 -8.14 3.15 11.27
N THR A 85 -7.06 3.91 11.17
CA THR A 85 -6.09 4.16 12.25
C THR A 85 -6.71 4.86 13.45
N ARG A 86 -7.80 5.62 13.24
CA ARG A 86 -8.52 6.25 14.35
C ARG A 86 -8.98 5.27 15.42
N PHE A 87 -9.31 4.03 15.06
CA PHE A 87 -9.65 3.01 16.06
C PHE A 87 -8.45 2.65 16.95
N LEU A 88 -7.23 2.66 16.39
CA LEU A 88 -6.01 2.47 17.17
C LEU A 88 -5.70 3.71 18.01
N LEU A 89 -5.81 4.91 17.43
CA LEU A 89 -5.58 6.17 18.14
C LEU A 89 -6.51 6.32 19.35
N ASP A 90 -7.80 5.99 19.18
CA ASP A 90 -8.79 6.05 20.25
C ASP A 90 -8.49 5.04 21.37
N ALA A 91 -8.14 3.81 20.99
CA ALA A 91 -7.85 2.74 21.97
C ALA A 91 -6.53 2.97 22.70
N LEU A 92 -5.51 3.49 22.03
CA LEU A 92 -4.19 3.79 22.59
C LEU A 92 -4.13 5.15 23.31
N ALA A 93 -5.15 6.00 23.21
CA ALA A 93 -5.14 7.34 23.76
C ALA A 93 -4.70 7.47 25.25
N PRO A 94 -4.91 6.47 26.12
CA PRO A 94 -4.42 6.51 27.50
C PRO A 94 -2.90 6.49 27.64
N THR A 95 -2.17 5.87 26.69
CA THR A 95 -0.72 5.66 26.75
C THR A 95 0.04 6.35 25.61
N LEU A 96 -0.67 6.67 24.51
CA LEU A 96 -0.07 7.19 23.29
C LEU A 96 0.39 8.65 23.47
N GLU A 97 1.65 8.90 23.23
CA GLU A 97 2.28 10.23 23.27
C GLU A 97 2.50 10.80 21.88
N ARG A 98 2.78 9.91 20.90
CA ARG A 98 3.18 10.31 19.55
C ARG A 98 2.49 9.44 18.49
N PHE A 99 2.00 10.07 17.45
CA PHE A 99 1.58 9.43 16.20
C PHE A 99 2.46 9.92 15.03
N VAL A 100 3.05 8.99 14.31
CA VAL A 100 3.93 9.24 13.17
C VAL A 100 3.27 8.70 11.90
N PRO A 101 2.43 9.50 11.22
CA PRO A 101 1.94 9.13 9.90
C PRO A 101 3.08 9.27 8.88
N LEU A 102 3.42 8.19 8.18
CA LEU A 102 4.41 8.17 7.10
C LEU A 102 3.68 8.02 5.76
N ASP A 103 4.01 8.89 4.80
CA ASP A 103 3.48 8.80 3.43
C ASP A 103 4.45 9.46 2.44
N VAL A 104 4.42 9.02 1.20
CA VAL A 104 5.23 9.61 0.11
C VAL A 104 4.66 10.94 -0.38
N SER A 105 3.37 11.17 -0.17
CA SER A 105 2.64 12.37 -0.61
C SER A 105 2.64 13.46 0.45
N GLN A 106 3.58 14.41 0.33
CA GLN A 106 3.73 15.53 1.27
C GLN A 106 2.44 16.36 1.44
N ASP A 107 1.74 16.68 0.35
CA ASP A 107 0.53 17.50 0.41
C ASP A 107 -0.63 16.77 1.09
N PHE A 108 -0.77 15.48 0.81
CA PHE A 108 -1.77 14.64 1.43
C PHE A 108 -1.51 14.45 2.92
N LEU A 109 -0.24 14.16 3.26
CA LEU A 109 0.20 14.00 4.64
C LEU A 109 -0.01 15.28 5.46
N ARG A 110 0.27 16.47 4.89
CA ARG A 110 0.01 17.74 5.56
C ARG A 110 -1.46 17.93 5.91
N SER A 111 -2.38 17.70 4.95
CA SER A 111 -3.81 17.84 5.20
C SER A 111 -4.34 16.86 6.24
N THR A 112 -3.85 15.63 6.22
CA THR A 112 -4.19 14.59 7.21
C THR A 112 -3.66 14.99 8.60
N THR A 113 -2.43 15.51 8.68
CA THR A 113 -1.82 15.97 9.94
C THR A 113 -2.61 17.10 10.58
N GLU A 114 -3.03 18.10 9.80
CA GLU A 114 -3.86 19.22 10.30
C GLU A 114 -5.16 18.72 10.95
N VAL A 115 -5.85 17.80 10.29
CA VAL A 115 -7.09 17.21 10.80
C VAL A 115 -6.83 16.41 12.09
N LEU A 116 -5.83 15.54 12.09
CA LEU A 116 -5.53 14.67 13.23
C LEU A 116 -5.01 15.45 14.44
N THR A 117 -4.22 16.51 14.24
CA THR A 117 -3.80 17.39 15.33
C THR A 117 -4.98 18.05 16.03
N ALA A 118 -6.00 18.44 15.28
CA ALA A 118 -7.22 19.01 15.84
C ALA A 118 -8.09 17.96 16.56
N GLU A 119 -8.17 16.75 16.02
CA GLU A 119 -8.94 15.63 16.61
C GLU A 119 -8.28 15.06 17.88
N TYR A 120 -6.92 15.02 17.92
CA TYR A 120 -6.14 14.41 19.00
C TYR A 120 -5.16 15.41 19.66
N PRO A 121 -5.65 16.44 20.35
CA PRO A 121 -4.80 17.54 20.85
C PRO A 121 -3.81 17.13 21.96
N ARG A 122 -3.92 15.92 22.51
CA ARG A 122 -2.99 15.37 23.51
C ARG A 122 -1.90 14.51 22.91
N ILE A 123 -2.00 14.14 21.62
CA ILE A 123 -1.06 13.30 20.94
C ILE A 123 -0.21 14.20 20.02
N LEU A 124 1.12 14.07 20.11
CA LEU A 124 2.00 14.72 19.15
C LEU A 124 1.85 14.03 17.78
N VAL A 125 1.24 14.71 16.82
CA VAL A 125 1.19 14.23 15.43
C VAL A 125 2.45 14.74 14.73
N ASP A 126 3.36 13.83 14.37
CA ASP A 126 4.69 14.09 13.83
C ASP A 126 4.84 13.46 12.44
N PRO A 127 4.45 14.16 11.36
CA PRO A 127 4.39 13.59 10.03
C PRO A 127 5.78 13.32 9.46
N PHE A 128 5.96 12.15 8.84
CA PHE A 128 7.19 11.74 8.18
C PHE A 128 6.95 11.55 6.67
N VAL A 129 7.55 12.42 5.85
CA VAL A 129 7.51 12.26 4.38
C VAL A 129 8.60 11.29 3.98
N GLY A 130 8.23 10.08 3.55
CA GLY A 130 9.18 9.02 3.24
C GLY A 130 8.54 7.83 2.52
N ASP A 131 9.40 6.90 2.13
CA ASP A 131 9.05 5.64 1.49
C ASP A 131 9.29 4.50 2.49
N PHE A 132 8.25 3.85 2.94
CA PHE A 132 8.35 2.80 3.95
C PHE A 132 9.20 1.59 3.50
N GLU A 133 9.43 1.39 2.21
CA GLU A 133 10.36 0.36 1.74
C GLU A 133 11.84 0.72 1.97
N ARG A 134 12.15 1.99 2.26
CA ARG A 134 13.53 2.50 2.36
C ARG A 134 13.88 3.19 3.67
N ASP A 135 12.87 3.77 4.31
CA ASP A 135 13.09 4.73 5.40
C ASP A 135 12.77 4.15 6.80
N LEU A 136 12.59 2.82 6.93
CA LEU A 136 12.29 2.17 8.21
C LEU A 136 13.36 2.43 9.29
N ASP A 137 14.63 2.49 8.90
CA ASP A 137 15.75 2.77 9.81
C ASP A 137 15.74 4.23 10.33
N SER A 138 14.96 5.10 9.69
CA SER A 138 14.82 6.51 10.06
C SER A 138 13.60 6.77 10.95
N LEU A 139 12.83 5.73 11.29
CA LEU A 139 11.68 5.87 12.18
C LEU A 139 12.13 6.33 13.58
N PRO A 140 11.32 7.15 14.26
CA PRO A 140 11.66 7.62 15.59
C PRO A 140 11.89 6.45 16.56
N ALA A 141 13.00 6.50 17.29
CA ALA A 141 13.29 5.59 18.38
C ALA A 141 12.46 5.92 19.63
N GLY A 142 12.38 4.97 20.56
CA GLY A 142 11.70 5.12 21.84
C GLY A 142 10.34 4.46 21.84
N GLY A 143 10.31 3.28 22.49
CA GLY A 143 9.15 2.40 22.57
C GLY A 143 8.40 2.49 23.88
N PRO A 144 7.38 1.67 24.05
CA PRO A 144 6.88 0.68 23.06
C PRO A 144 6.28 1.34 21.82
N ARG A 145 6.67 0.85 20.65
CA ARG A 145 6.11 1.32 19.35
C ARG A 145 5.16 0.29 18.76
N LEU A 146 4.04 0.75 18.22
CA LEU A 146 3.21 -0.02 17.30
C LEU A 146 3.44 0.49 15.89
N ILE A 147 4.09 -0.30 15.04
CA ILE A 147 4.27 0.02 13.63
C ILE A 147 3.15 -0.64 12.85
N ALA A 148 2.34 0.11 12.14
CA ALA A 148 1.17 -0.38 11.42
C ALA A 148 1.33 -0.22 9.90
N LEU A 149 1.00 -1.25 9.13
CA LEU A 149 0.84 -1.22 7.68
C LEU A 149 -0.56 -1.73 7.35
N LEU A 150 -1.49 -0.84 7.11
CA LEU A 150 -2.91 -1.13 6.92
C LEU A 150 -3.30 -1.16 5.43
N GLY A 151 -4.56 -1.50 5.14
CA GLY A 151 -5.12 -1.46 3.78
C GLY A 151 -4.65 -2.59 2.87
N SER A 152 -4.02 -3.63 3.40
CA SER A 152 -3.37 -4.69 2.59
C SER A 152 -2.27 -4.18 1.65
N THR A 153 -1.66 -3.06 1.97
CA THR A 153 -0.56 -2.44 1.20
C THR A 153 0.62 -3.41 0.99
N ILE A 154 0.86 -4.31 1.94
CA ILE A 154 1.86 -5.39 1.81
C ILE A 154 1.63 -6.28 0.59
N GLY A 155 0.40 -6.38 0.11
CA GLY A 155 0.02 -7.13 -1.10
C GLY A 155 0.52 -6.50 -2.40
N ASN A 156 0.87 -5.22 -2.39
CA ASN A 156 1.40 -4.52 -3.56
C ASN A 156 2.91 -4.78 -3.76
N LEU A 157 3.56 -5.40 -2.78
CA LEU A 157 4.96 -5.79 -2.86
C LEU A 157 5.11 -7.14 -3.56
N TYR A 158 5.96 -7.20 -4.59
CA TYR A 158 6.35 -8.48 -5.17
C TYR A 158 7.02 -9.39 -4.12
N PRO A 159 6.98 -10.72 -4.27
CA PRO A 159 7.50 -11.64 -3.24
C PRO A 159 8.90 -11.28 -2.73
N ALA A 160 9.84 -10.98 -3.62
CA ALA A 160 11.20 -10.61 -3.22
C ALA A 160 11.27 -9.23 -2.51
N GLN A 161 10.41 -8.28 -2.86
CA GLN A 161 10.30 -6.99 -2.17
C GLN A 161 9.68 -7.19 -0.77
N ARG A 162 8.62 -7.99 -0.69
CA ARG A 162 7.92 -8.29 0.55
C ARG A 162 8.84 -8.97 1.58
N LEU A 163 9.66 -9.94 1.16
CA LEU A 163 10.66 -10.56 2.04
C LEU A 163 11.66 -9.52 2.56
N ARG A 164 12.19 -8.65 1.68
CA ARG A 164 13.10 -7.58 2.11
C ARG A 164 12.43 -6.63 3.10
N PHE A 165 11.18 -6.24 2.83
CA PHE A 165 10.40 -5.38 3.71
C PHE A 165 10.17 -6.03 5.08
N LEU A 166 9.72 -7.29 5.12
CA LEU A 166 9.50 -8.02 6.39
C LEU A 166 10.79 -8.13 7.20
N ARG A 167 11.92 -8.40 6.54
CA ARG A 167 13.25 -8.41 7.18
C ARG A 167 13.62 -7.03 7.74
N ALA A 168 13.40 -5.97 6.98
CA ALA A 168 13.66 -4.61 7.44
C ALA A 168 12.78 -4.23 8.65
N VAL A 169 11.49 -4.63 8.63
CA VAL A 169 10.61 -4.49 9.79
C VAL A 169 11.16 -5.24 11.00
N ALA A 170 11.55 -6.51 10.84
CA ALA A 170 12.11 -7.30 11.95
C ALA A 170 13.36 -6.65 12.56
N HIS A 171 14.21 -6.02 11.75
CA HIS A 171 15.38 -5.28 12.23
C HIS A 171 15.04 -3.94 12.90
N ALA A 172 13.94 -3.30 12.49
CA ALA A 172 13.53 -2.01 13.04
C ALA A 172 12.79 -2.14 14.40
N LEU A 173 12.26 -3.33 14.72
CA LEU A 173 11.56 -3.59 15.97
C LEU A 173 12.55 -3.76 17.13
N GLU A 174 12.32 -3.01 18.22
CA GLU A 174 12.94 -3.21 19.54
C GLU A 174 12.13 -4.23 20.37
N ASP A 175 12.64 -4.63 21.54
CA ASP A 175 12.07 -5.73 22.35
C ASP A 175 10.57 -5.56 22.67
N ASP A 176 10.13 -4.33 22.94
CA ASP A 176 8.73 -4.03 23.33
C ASP A 176 7.87 -3.52 22.13
N ASP A 177 8.42 -3.53 20.92
CA ASP A 177 7.72 -3.08 19.73
C ASP A 177 6.92 -4.21 19.09
N ALA A 178 5.91 -3.85 18.31
CA ALA A 178 5.20 -4.79 17.45
C ALA A 178 4.86 -4.19 16.07
N PHE A 179 4.69 -5.08 15.12
CA PHE A 179 4.21 -4.76 13.78
C PHE A 179 2.78 -5.25 13.59
N LEU A 180 1.88 -4.34 13.21
CA LEU A 180 0.48 -4.63 12.91
C LEU A 180 0.26 -4.52 11.41
N VAL A 181 -0.22 -5.58 10.77
CA VAL A 181 -0.40 -5.58 9.32
C VAL A 181 -1.80 -6.02 8.91
N GLY A 182 -2.42 -5.25 8.01
CA GLY A 182 -3.67 -5.61 7.32
C GLY A 182 -3.39 -6.47 6.09
N ILE A 183 -4.13 -7.57 5.94
CA ILE A 183 -3.85 -8.63 4.95
C ILE A 183 -5.13 -9.08 4.28
N ASP A 184 -5.23 -8.91 2.98
CA ASP A 184 -6.34 -9.45 2.20
C ASP A 184 -6.14 -10.95 1.91
N LEU A 185 -7.17 -11.77 2.16
CA LEU A 185 -7.06 -13.22 2.11
C LEU A 185 -7.55 -13.77 0.77
N VAL A 186 -7.02 -14.93 0.36
CA VAL A 186 -7.52 -15.68 -0.79
C VAL A 186 -8.98 -16.09 -0.53
N LYS A 187 -9.86 -15.83 -1.49
CA LYS A 187 -11.29 -16.07 -1.42
C LYS A 187 -11.87 -16.38 -2.81
N ASP A 188 -13.17 -16.29 -2.96
CA ASP A 188 -13.84 -16.43 -4.26
C ASP A 188 -13.29 -15.47 -5.32
N ILE A 189 -12.91 -16.02 -6.49
CA ILE A 189 -12.23 -15.27 -7.55
C ILE A 189 -13.12 -14.17 -8.12
N ALA A 190 -14.40 -14.46 -8.34
CA ALA A 190 -15.32 -13.45 -8.89
C ALA A 190 -15.46 -12.25 -7.95
N ARG A 191 -15.35 -12.48 -6.63
CA ARG A 191 -15.36 -11.41 -5.64
C ARG A 191 -14.07 -10.61 -5.62
N LEU A 192 -12.92 -11.28 -5.84
CA LEU A 192 -11.64 -10.62 -5.99
C LEU A 192 -11.63 -9.73 -7.24
N GLU A 193 -12.03 -10.25 -8.38
CA GLU A 193 -12.08 -9.52 -9.64
C GLU A 193 -13.04 -8.33 -9.57
N ALA A 194 -14.25 -8.52 -9.02
CA ALA A 194 -15.21 -7.44 -8.86
C ALA A 194 -14.71 -6.27 -7.99
N ALA A 195 -13.79 -6.52 -7.05
CA ALA A 195 -13.21 -5.47 -6.23
C ALA A 195 -12.28 -4.54 -7.02
N TYR A 196 -11.67 -5.04 -8.10
CA TYR A 196 -10.73 -4.29 -8.93
C TYR A 196 -11.30 -3.92 -10.31
N ASP A 197 -12.45 -4.49 -10.69
CA ASP A 197 -13.20 -4.13 -11.90
C ASP A 197 -14.63 -3.72 -11.51
N ASP A 198 -14.77 -2.57 -10.88
CA ASP A 198 -16.01 -2.04 -10.38
C ASP A 198 -16.94 -1.56 -11.50
N ARG A 199 -18.24 -1.77 -11.34
CA ARG A 199 -19.28 -1.42 -12.33
C ARG A 199 -19.33 0.06 -12.72
N ARG A 200 -18.79 0.96 -11.89
CA ARG A 200 -18.73 2.40 -12.12
C ARG A 200 -17.46 2.81 -12.85
N GLY A 201 -16.50 1.88 -13.06
CA GLY A 201 -15.22 2.13 -13.71
C GLY A 201 -14.36 3.15 -12.96
N VAL A 202 -14.45 3.20 -11.63
CA VAL A 202 -13.61 4.11 -10.82
C VAL A 202 -12.19 3.60 -10.80
N THR A 203 -12.01 2.29 -10.60
CA THR A 203 -10.71 1.63 -10.58
C THR A 203 -10.02 1.73 -11.95
N GLU A 204 -10.76 1.53 -13.05
CA GLU A 204 -10.23 1.78 -14.39
C GLU A 204 -9.70 3.21 -14.54
N ARG A 205 -10.47 4.24 -14.10
CA ARG A 205 -10.02 5.63 -14.15
C ARG A 205 -8.78 5.89 -13.30
N PHE A 206 -8.68 5.22 -12.15
CA PHE A 206 -7.51 5.30 -11.29
C PHE A 206 -6.26 4.75 -11.97
N VAL A 207 -6.35 3.56 -12.57
CA VAL A 207 -5.23 2.94 -13.30
C VAL A 207 -4.84 3.75 -14.53
N ARG A 208 -5.81 4.25 -15.32
CA ARG A 208 -5.54 5.12 -16.47
C ARG A 208 -4.88 6.44 -16.08
N ASN A 209 -5.14 6.95 -14.86
CA ASN A 209 -4.50 8.17 -14.37
C ASN A 209 -2.98 8.04 -14.28
N ALA A 210 -2.44 6.84 -14.06
CA ALA A 210 -0.98 6.61 -14.09
C ALA A 210 -0.35 7.05 -15.41
N LEU A 211 -1.02 6.78 -16.56
CA LEU A 211 -0.53 7.23 -17.86
C LEU A 211 -0.52 8.75 -17.98
N ALA A 212 -1.53 9.43 -17.42
CA ALA A 212 -1.58 10.90 -17.42
C ALA A 212 -0.45 11.48 -16.54
N ALA A 213 -0.17 10.86 -15.39
CA ALA A 213 0.93 11.25 -14.50
C ALA A 213 2.28 11.07 -15.19
N VAL A 214 2.52 9.92 -15.80
CA VAL A 214 3.75 9.64 -16.57
C VAL A 214 3.90 10.62 -17.75
N ASN A 215 2.83 10.89 -18.50
CA ASN A 215 2.85 11.85 -19.60
C ASN A 215 3.28 13.24 -19.12
N ARG A 216 2.74 13.71 -18.01
CA ARG A 216 3.05 15.02 -17.45
C ARG A 216 4.49 15.10 -16.93
N GLU A 217 4.93 14.08 -16.21
CA GLU A 217 6.22 14.13 -15.50
C GLU A 217 7.41 13.72 -16.38
N LEU A 218 7.20 12.84 -17.36
CA LEU A 218 8.26 12.30 -18.22
C LEU A 218 8.14 12.77 -19.69
N GLU A 219 7.22 13.72 -19.98
CA GLU A 219 6.93 14.18 -21.33
C GLU A 219 6.65 13.01 -22.28
N ALA A 220 5.86 12.03 -21.76
CA ALA A 220 5.50 10.85 -22.51
C ALA A 220 4.29 11.06 -23.44
N THR A 221 4.09 10.11 -24.35
CA THR A 221 3.04 10.18 -25.38
C THR A 221 2.02 9.05 -25.27
N PHE A 222 1.76 8.54 -24.06
CA PHE A 222 0.71 7.54 -23.85
C PHE A 222 -0.65 8.11 -24.25
N ASP A 223 -1.32 7.51 -25.23
CA ASP A 223 -2.74 7.78 -25.53
C ASP A 223 -3.59 6.74 -24.79
N GLN A 224 -4.29 7.18 -23.74
CA GLN A 224 -5.13 6.30 -22.90
C GLN A 224 -6.19 5.53 -23.70
N ARG A 225 -6.63 6.06 -24.86
CA ARG A 225 -7.63 5.42 -25.73
C ARG A 225 -7.09 4.20 -26.47
N ARG A 226 -5.76 4.05 -26.54
CA ARG A 226 -5.10 2.91 -27.18
C ARG A 226 -4.89 1.74 -26.24
N PHE A 227 -5.37 1.84 -25.02
CA PHE A 227 -5.26 0.80 -24.01
C PHE A 227 -6.66 0.40 -23.51
N VAL A 228 -6.87 -0.86 -23.24
CA VAL A 228 -8.02 -1.40 -22.52
C VAL A 228 -7.59 -1.72 -21.09
N TYR A 229 -8.49 -1.50 -20.15
CA TYR A 229 -8.29 -1.88 -18.75
C TYR A 229 -8.30 -3.40 -18.63
N ASP A 230 -7.38 -3.94 -17.83
CA ASP A 230 -7.25 -5.36 -17.56
C ASP A 230 -6.93 -5.58 -16.08
N ALA A 231 -7.86 -6.21 -15.37
CA ALA A 231 -7.68 -6.62 -13.98
C ALA A 231 -8.19 -8.06 -13.83
N HIS A 232 -7.31 -8.99 -13.56
CA HIS A 232 -7.65 -10.39 -13.49
C HIS A 232 -6.89 -11.11 -12.36
N TRP A 233 -7.44 -12.25 -11.95
CA TRP A 233 -6.81 -13.11 -10.97
C TRP A 233 -5.71 -13.98 -11.63
N ASP A 234 -4.47 -13.83 -11.13
CA ASP A 234 -3.38 -14.74 -11.43
C ASP A 234 -3.33 -15.83 -10.36
N ALA A 235 -3.75 -17.04 -10.74
CA ALA A 235 -3.82 -18.17 -9.84
C ALA A 235 -2.44 -18.77 -9.48
N GLU A 236 -1.43 -18.56 -10.31
CA GLU A 236 -0.08 -19.05 -10.05
C GLU A 236 0.59 -18.25 -8.93
N HIS A 237 0.40 -16.94 -8.95
CA HIS A 237 1.01 -16.02 -8.00
C HIS A 237 0.08 -15.63 -6.83
N GLU A 238 -1.19 -16.03 -6.89
CA GLU A 238 -2.25 -15.65 -5.93
C GLU A 238 -2.35 -14.13 -5.75
N TRP A 239 -2.40 -13.37 -6.86
CA TRP A 239 -2.61 -11.92 -6.85
C TRP A 239 -3.62 -11.45 -7.90
N MET A 240 -4.17 -10.28 -7.69
CA MET A 240 -4.78 -9.51 -8.77
C MET A 240 -3.66 -8.86 -9.58
N ASP A 241 -3.63 -9.13 -10.89
CA ASP A 241 -2.79 -8.44 -11.85
C ASP A 241 -3.59 -7.29 -12.44
N ILE A 242 -3.11 -6.06 -12.24
CA ILE A 242 -3.87 -4.85 -12.53
C ILE A 242 -3.06 -3.98 -13.49
N GLY A 243 -3.66 -3.68 -14.63
CA GLY A 243 -2.96 -2.91 -15.64
C GLY A 243 -3.83 -2.55 -16.83
N LEU A 244 -3.16 -2.45 -17.95
CA LEU A 244 -3.69 -2.04 -19.24
C LEU A 244 -3.15 -2.96 -20.32
N ARG A 245 -3.90 -3.16 -21.42
CA ARG A 245 -3.43 -3.86 -22.64
C ARG A 245 -3.52 -2.94 -23.83
N ALA A 246 -2.50 -2.98 -24.67
CA ALA A 246 -2.51 -2.22 -25.94
C ALA A 246 -3.58 -2.78 -26.89
N GLN A 247 -4.49 -1.95 -27.37
CA GLN A 247 -5.55 -2.35 -28.29
C GLN A 247 -5.06 -2.53 -29.73
N GLN A 248 -3.92 -1.98 -30.07
CA GLN A 248 -3.27 -2.05 -31.37
C GLN A 248 -1.79 -1.72 -31.26
N ALA A 249 -1.02 -2.12 -32.26
CA ALA A 249 0.40 -1.78 -32.32
C ALA A 249 0.60 -0.25 -32.40
N HIS A 250 1.48 0.27 -31.55
CA HIS A 250 1.85 1.69 -31.54
C HIS A 250 3.14 1.93 -30.76
N THR A 251 3.79 3.05 -31.02
CA THR A 251 4.98 3.52 -30.31
C THR A 251 4.62 4.60 -29.30
N VAL A 252 5.23 4.53 -28.12
CA VAL A 252 5.17 5.54 -27.05
C VAL A 252 6.58 6.10 -26.84
N SER A 253 6.71 7.42 -26.88
CA SER A 253 7.96 8.13 -26.58
C SER A 253 7.91 8.70 -25.17
N LEU A 254 9.00 8.56 -24.41
CA LEU A 254 9.21 9.19 -23.10
C LEU A 254 10.44 10.10 -23.21
N ARG A 255 10.23 11.35 -23.56
CA ARG A 255 11.31 12.27 -23.94
C ARG A 255 12.32 12.51 -22.82
N ARG A 256 11.88 12.61 -21.58
CA ARG A 256 12.79 12.80 -20.43
C ARG A 256 13.63 11.58 -20.08
N LEU A 257 13.31 10.41 -20.65
CA LEU A 257 14.07 9.18 -20.50
C LEU A 257 14.85 8.81 -21.77
N GLU A 258 14.70 9.62 -22.84
CA GLU A 258 15.26 9.33 -24.18
C GLU A 258 14.88 7.92 -24.65
N LEU A 259 13.64 7.49 -24.36
CA LEU A 259 13.16 6.12 -24.58
C LEU A 259 11.98 6.12 -25.55
N GLU A 260 12.00 5.20 -26.50
CA GLU A 260 10.85 4.81 -27.31
C GLU A 260 10.51 3.36 -27.06
N ILE A 261 9.23 3.07 -26.96
CA ILE A 261 8.71 1.74 -26.68
C ILE A 261 7.66 1.38 -27.72
N ASP A 262 7.86 0.27 -28.38
CA ASP A 262 6.88 -0.32 -29.26
C ASP A 262 5.98 -1.27 -28.47
N PHE A 263 4.69 -1.04 -28.54
CA PHE A 263 3.64 -1.96 -28.07
C PHE A 263 3.09 -2.71 -29.27
N ALA A 264 3.06 -4.03 -29.22
CA ALA A 264 2.22 -4.84 -30.10
C ALA A 264 0.76 -4.81 -29.62
N GLU A 265 -0.16 -5.27 -30.47
CA GLU A 265 -1.53 -5.54 -30.01
C GLU A 265 -1.51 -6.58 -28.89
N ASP A 266 -2.33 -6.39 -27.86
CA ASP A 266 -2.43 -7.16 -26.62
C ASP A 266 -1.21 -7.12 -25.69
N ASP A 267 -0.17 -6.33 -25.99
CA ASP A 267 0.95 -6.17 -25.04
C ASP A 267 0.48 -5.62 -23.69
N PRO A 268 0.80 -6.31 -22.57
CA PRO A 268 0.42 -5.87 -21.26
C PRO A 268 1.32 -4.73 -20.75
N LEU A 269 0.70 -3.80 -20.02
CA LEU A 269 1.35 -2.79 -19.21
C LEU A 269 0.81 -2.89 -17.79
N ARG A 270 1.50 -3.63 -16.93
CA ARG A 270 1.13 -3.78 -15.53
C ARG A 270 1.37 -2.47 -14.77
N VAL A 271 0.48 -2.13 -13.87
CA VAL A 271 0.59 -0.93 -13.04
C VAL A 271 0.62 -1.29 -11.56
N GLU A 272 -0.04 -2.37 -11.18
CA GLU A 272 -0.09 -2.82 -9.79
C GLU A 272 -0.30 -4.33 -9.73
N VAL A 273 0.22 -4.94 -8.67
CA VAL A 273 -0.22 -6.26 -8.21
C VAL A 273 -0.87 -6.12 -6.83
N SER A 274 -1.81 -7.01 -6.51
CA SER A 274 -2.38 -7.07 -5.18
C SER A 274 -2.47 -8.53 -4.72
N SER A 275 -1.42 -8.99 -4.04
CA SER A 275 -1.32 -10.34 -3.51
C SER A 275 -2.41 -10.60 -2.48
N LYS A 276 -2.94 -11.83 -2.51
CA LYS A 276 -3.87 -12.35 -1.53
C LYS A 276 -3.18 -13.48 -0.76
N PHE A 277 -3.47 -13.56 0.50
CA PHE A 277 -2.66 -14.39 1.39
C PHE A 277 -3.45 -15.56 1.97
N ARG A 278 -2.71 -16.65 2.24
CA ARG A 278 -3.17 -17.74 3.08
C ARG A 278 -2.39 -17.68 4.39
N ARG A 279 -3.08 -17.77 5.53
CA ARG A 279 -2.48 -17.65 6.87
C ARG A 279 -1.18 -18.43 7.00
N ALA A 280 -1.22 -19.73 6.75
CA ALA A 280 -0.03 -20.59 6.93
C ALA A 280 1.15 -20.24 5.99
N ALA A 281 0.88 -19.69 4.79
CA ALA A 281 1.93 -19.23 3.88
C ALA A 281 2.55 -17.93 4.39
N PHE A 282 1.72 -16.98 4.83
CA PHE A 282 2.18 -15.70 5.37
C PHE A 282 2.99 -15.88 6.66
N GLU A 283 2.53 -16.76 7.58
CA GLU A 283 3.25 -17.07 8.82
C GLU A 283 4.65 -17.69 8.55
N ARG A 284 4.76 -18.54 7.53
CA ARG A 284 6.07 -19.09 7.12
C ARG A 284 6.96 -18.01 6.50
N GLU A 285 6.41 -17.15 5.64
CA GLU A 285 7.13 -16.06 4.99
C GLU A 285 7.66 -15.06 6.02
N ALA A 286 6.81 -14.59 6.92
CA ALA A 286 7.19 -13.70 8.01
C ALA A 286 8.22 -14.33 8.95
N GLY A 287 8.01 -15.62 9.28
CA GLY A 287 8.90 -16.38 10.14
C GLY A 287 10.29 -16.61 9.57
N ALA A 288 10.43 -16.74 8.25
CA ALA A 288 11.72 -16.82 7.59
C ALA A 288 12.52 -15.50 7.65
N GLU A 289 11.83 -14.38 7.82
CA GLU A 289 12.41 -13.04 7.89
C GLU A 289 12.53 -12.50 9.33
N GLY A 290 12.35 -13.37 10.34
CA GLY A 290 12.60 -13.01 11.74
C GLY A 290 11.38 -12.46 12.49
N LEU A 291 10.16 -12.58 11.96
CA LEU A 291 8.92 -12.17 12.61
C LEU A 291 8.12 -13.36 13.14
N ALA A 292 7.45 -13.19 14.27
CA ALA A 292 6.51 -14.14 14.84
C ALA A 292 5.09 -13.54 14.85
N VAL A 293 4.10 -14.29 14.37
CA VAL A 293 2.70 -13.88 14.46
C VAL A 293 2.17 -14.21 15.87
N GLU A 294 1.90 -13.18 16.66
CA GLU A 294 1.38 -13.28 18.03
C GLU A 294 -0.15 -13.37 18.06
N SER A 295 -0.78 -12.70 17.12
CA SER A 295 -2.24 -12.70 17.00
C SER A 295 -2.66 -12.59 15.54
N TRP A 296 -3.80 -13.23 15.23
CA TRP A 296 -4.40 -13.21 13.91
C TRP A 296 -5.91 -13.07 14.05
N TRP A 297 -6.46 -11.92 13.68
CA TRP A 297 -7.88 -11.64 13.72
C TRP A 297 -8.44 -11.53 12.32
N THR A 298 -9.62 -12.09 12.10
CA THR A 298 -10.34 -11.96 10.82
C THR A 298 -11.68 -11.25 11.03
N ASP A 299 -12.20 -10.68 9.96
CA ASP A 299 -13.60 -10.28 9.90
C ASP A 299 -14.51 -11.52 9.92
N GLU A 300 -15.81 -11.32 10.13
CA GLU A 300 -16.78 -12.43 10.25
C GLU A 300 -16.85 -13.33 9.00
N SER A 301 -16.57 -12.76 7.83
CA SER A 301 -16.59 -13.51 6.55
C SER A 301 -15.26 -14.25 6.27
N GLY A 302 -14.19 -13.96 7.02
CA GLY A 302 -12.86 -14.50 6.74
C GLY A 302 -12.23 -13.94 5.47
N ASP A 303 -12.61 -12.73 5.07
CA ASP A 303 -12.10 -12.08 3.86
C ASP A 303 -10.76 -11.39 4.08
N PHE A 304 -10.57 -10.83 5.24
CA PHE A 304 -9.45 -9.99 5.61
C PHE A 304 -8.89 -10.42 6.96
N ALA A 305 -7.60 -10.18 7.18
CA ALA A 305 -6.99 -10.40 8.47
C ALA A 305 -6.19 -9.17 8.91
N VAL A 306 -6.10 -8.98 10.22
CA VAL A 306 -5.11 -8.12 10.85
C VAL A 306 -4.23 -9.00 11.72
N ALA A 307 -2.92 -8.95 11.49
CA ALA A 307 -1.95 -9.73 12.26
C ALA A 307 -1.07 -8.81 13.10
N LEU A 308 -0.88 -9.17 14.37
CA LEU A 308 0.10 -8.55 15.26
C LEU A 308 1.33 -9.45 15.32
N MET A 309 2.49 -8.87 15.11
CA MET A 309 3.77 -9.60 15.03
C MET A 309 4.83 -8.93 15.89
N SER A 310 5.72 -9.75 16.43
CA SER A 310 6.93 -9.34 17.18
C SER A 310 8.19 -9.80 16.44
N ALA A 311 9.33 -9.19 16.73
CA ALA A 311 10.61 -9.75 16.31
C ALA A 311 10.86 -11.08 17.05
N ARG A 312 11.35 -12.10 16.35
CA ARG A 312 11.78 -13.33 17.01
C ARG A 312 13.06 -13.08 17.80
N PRO A 313 13.15 -13.58 19.03
CA PRO A 313 14.43 -13.59 19.71
C PRO A 313 15.49 -14.31 18.85
N ALA A 314 16.68 -13.72 18.79
CA ALA A 314 17.82 -14.24 18.04
C ALA A 314 18.29 -15.60 18.58
#